data_6f88a5d311924bd1c382839d72edb486
#
_entry.id   6f88a5d311924bd1c382839d72edb486
#
_cell.length_a   1.000
_cell.length_b   1.000
_cell.length_c   1.000
_cell.angle_alpha   90.00
_cell.angle_beta   90.00
_cell.angle_gamma   90.00
#
_symmetry.space_group_name_H-M   'P 1'
#
loop_
_entity.id
_entity.type
_entity.pdbx_description
1 polymer ?
#
loop_
_entity_poly.entity_id
_entity_poly.type
_entity_poly.pdbx_seq_one_letter_code
_entity_poly.pdbx_strand_id
1 'polypeptide(L)'
;MALVGGVRAPLRSLLRTGSAWNSIRSCRYASGSKGLVLGVYEGGKEDETIQFTKAGEIFDSSIAGKLNELLTISGPALKKGRSRLFYGLHQDFSHIVVVGLGDKNAGINSLEQYDEGKENIRAAIAVGCRQLQDLEVPHVEVDPCGDAHCAAEGSVLGLFEYNELKKKKKTAVTVKPYGSLENEAWQRGVMYAEGQNLARHLMEAPANYLTPTSFAEIIQQALHSTGDNVEVHIRPKSWIEEQQMGAFLSVAKGSDEEPVFLEIHYNGSAHTSESPLVFVGKGITFDSGGISIKPASGMDAMRADMGGAATVCSAITTAASLKLPLNIIGLAPLCENMVNGRANKPGDVVRAKNGKTIQVDNTDAEGRLILADALCYAHNFNPKAVVNAATLTGAMDVALGSAATGVFTNSDWLWEHLREASIVTGDRVWRMPLFQHYTRQITESQLADLNNIGKYRSGGACTAAAFLREFVTVPHWAHLDIAGVMSNKDEVPYLRKGMAGRPTRTLVEFAVSLSQETQKS
;
A
#
# COMPACT_ATOMS: atom_id res chain seq x y z
N MET A 1 29.95 11.20 -32.10
CA MET A 1 29.19 10.02 -32.56
C MET A 1 29.61 8.85 -31.69
N ALA A 2 28.90 8.52 -30.67
CA ALA A 2 29.02 7.27 -29.91
C ALA A 2 27.61 6.94 -29.38
N LEU A 3 27.08 5.85 -29.84
CA LEU A 3 25.76 5.30 -29.54
C LEU A 3 25.69 4.91 -28.07
N VAL A 4 24.84 5.58 -27.31
CA VAL A 4 24.40 5.13 -25.99
C VAL A 4 23.25 4.15 -26.22
N GLY A 5 23.59 2.87 -26.26
CA GLY A 5 22.63 1.77 -26.30
C GLY A 5 21.91 1.64 -24.96
N GLY A 6 20.65 2.05 -24.89
CA GLY A 6 19.84 1.97 -23.71
C GLY A 6 19.56 0.52 -23.31
N VAL A 7 19.92 0.16 -22.10
CA VAL A 7 19.51 -1.08 -21.42
C VAL A 7 18.05 -0.92 -20.96
N ARG A 8 17.09 -1.15 -21.86
CA ARG A 8 15.63 -1.08 -21.58
C ARG A 8 14.97 -2.46 -21.39
N ALA A 9 15.72 -3.50 -21.02
CA ALA A 9 15.21 -4.86 -21.10
C ALA A 9 14.54 -5.49 -19.86
N PRO A 10 14.74 -5.10 -18.57
CA PRO A 10 14.17 -5.87 -17.46
C PRO A 10 12.73 -5.49 -17.05
N LEU A 11 12.26 -4.27 -17.30
CA LEU A 11 10.91 -3.85 -16.87
C LEU A 11 9.75 -4.46 -17.68
N ARG A 12 10.03 -5.01 -18.88
CA ARG A 12 9.02 -5.74 -19.65
C ARG A 12 8.57 -7.07 -19.00
N SER A 13 9.25 -7.55 -17.96
CA SER A 13 8.82 -8.74 -17.21
C SER A 13 7.70 -8.42 -16.22
N LEU A 14 7.62 -7.20 -15.70
CA LEU A 14 6.53 -6.69 -14.88
C LEU A 14 5.17 -6.81 -15.57
N LEU A 15 5.19 -6.62 -16.88
CA LEU A 15 4.02 -6.62 -17.75
C LEU A 15 3.50 -8.02 -18.07
N ARG A 16 4.29 -9.05 -17.81
CA ARG A 16 3.84 -10.45 -17.90
C ARG A 16 3.04 -10.88 -16.66
N THR A 17 3.07 -10.15 -15.55
CA THR A 17 2.22 -10.41 -14.39
C THR A 17 0.77 -9.98 -14.62
N GLY A 18 0.49 -9.02 -15.52
CA GLY A 18 -0.86 -8.75 -16.02
C GLY A 18 -1.52 -9.98 -16.71
N SER A 19 -0.72 -10.97 -17.12
CA SER A 19 -1.24 -12.27 -17.58
C SER A 19 -1.62 -13.22 -16.44
N ALA A 20 -1.28 -12.92 -15.18
CA ALA A 20 -1.73 -13.72 -14.04
C ALA A 20 -3.26 -13.65 -13.87
N TRP A 21 -3.87 -12.52 -14.22
CA TRP A 21 -5.34 -12.38 -14.25
C TRP A 21 -6.02 -13.33 -15.24
N ASN A 22 -5.32 -13.74 -16.31
CA ASN A 22 -5.83 -14.68 -17.31
C ASN A 22 -5.32 -16.12 -17.12
N SER A 23 -4.29 -16.37 -16.30
CA SER A 23 -3.72 -17.71 -16.13
C SER A 23 -4.52 -18.64 -15.21
N ILE A 24 -5.52 -18.10 -14.48
CA ILE A 24 -6.46 -18.93 -13.70
C ILE A 24 -7.31 -19.86 -14.61
N ARG A 25 -7.32 -19.66 -15.92
CA ARG A 25 -8.17 -20.43 -16.83
C ARG A 25 -7.61 -21.72 -17.42
N SER A 26 -6.33 -22.03 -17.30
CA SER A 26 -5.82 -23.32 -17.80
C SER A 26 -4.43 -23.70 -17.29
N CYS A 27 -4.25 -24.04 -16.04
CA CYS A 27 -3.15 -24.90 -15.64
C CYS A 27 -3.60 -26.36 -15.64
N ARG A 28 -3.30 -27.09 -16.70
CA ARG A 28 -3.18 -28.54 -16.59
C ARG A 28 -2.02 -28.83 -15.66
N TYR A 29 -2.32 -29.45 -14.53
CA TYR A 29 -1.33 -29.82 -13.52
C TYR A 29 -0.25 -30.70 -14.13
N ALA A 30 0.95 -30.14 -14.31
CA ALA A 30 2.16 -30.97 -14.34
C ALA A 30 2.32 -31.57 -12.94
N SER A 31 2.84 -32.78 -12.83
CA SER A 31 3.00 -33.60 -11.63
C SER A 31 3.95 -32.93 -10.59
N GLY A 32 3.47 -31.86 -9.93
CA GLY A 32 4.17 -31.17 -8.86
C GLY A 32 3.56 -31.52 -7.50
N SER A 33 4.37 -31.49 -6.44
CA SER A 33 3.92 -31.70 -5.08
C SER A 33 2.90 -30.62 -4.68
N LYS A 34 1.79 -31.03 -4.06
CA LYS A 34 0.78 -30.13 -3.51
C LYS A 34 0.95 -30.00 -1.99
N GLY A 35 0.74 -28.79 -1.50
CA GLY A 35 0.68 -28.50 -0.07
C GLY A 35 -0.72 -28.09 0.36
N LEU A 36 -1.01 -28.28 1.62
CA LEU A 36 -2.25 -27.86 2.27
C LEU A 36 -1.93 -27.07 3.54
N VAL A 37 -2.57 -25.91 3.73
CA VAL A 37 -2.53 -25.13 4.97
C VAL A 37 -3.89 -25.24 5.64
N LEU A 38 -3.92 -25.70 6.90
CA LEU A 38 -5.13 -25.86 7.70
C LEU A 38 -5.04 -25.03 8.99
N GLY A 39 -6.14 -24.39 9.38
CA GLY A 39 -6.24 -23.63 10.62
C GLY A 39 -6.77 -24.46 11.79
N VAL A 40 -6.27 -24.17 13.00
CA VAL A 40 -6.83 -24.67 14.27
C VAL A 40 -6.92 -23.53 15.26
N TYR A 41 -8.00 -23.52 16.06
CA TYR A 41 -8.18 -22.56 17.15
C TYR A 41 -7.59 -23.11 18.46
N GLU A 42 -7.25 -22.21 19.36
CA GLU A 42 -6.86 -22.56 20.72
C GLU A 42 -8.08 -23.11 21.47
N GLY A 43 -7.91 -24.20 22.20
CA GLY A 43 -8.92 -24.72 23.11
C GLY A 43 -9.20 -23.74 24.27
N GLY A 44 -10.39 -23.78 24.84
CA GLY A 44 -10.73 -23.00 26.04
C GLY A 44 -9.81 -23.31 27.24
N LYS A 45 -9.78 -22.40 28.22
CA LYS A 45 -8.90 -22.50 29.41
C LYS A 45 -9.03 -23.81 30.21
N GLU A 46 -10.15 -24.51 30.06
CA GLU A 46 -10.45 -25.76 30.79
C GLU A 46 -10.39 -27.01 29.88
N ASP A 47 -10.24 -26.84 28.56
CA ASP A 47 -10.30 -27.92 27.60
C ASP A 47 -9.14 -27.79 26.61
N GLU A 48 -8.13 -28.65 26.73
CA GLU A 48 -6.99 -28.70 25.79
C GLU A 48 -7.36 -29.33 24.44
N THR A 49 -8.66 -29.53 24.16
CA THR A 49 -9.11 -30.11 22.90
C THR A 49 -8.82 -29.18 21.72
N ILE A 50 -8.30 -29.77 20.65
CA ILE A 50 -8.02 -29.07 19.41
C ILE A 50 -9.35 -28.72 18.75
N GLN A 51 -9.58 -27.45 18.45
CA GLN A 51 -10.75 -26.98 17.70
C GLN A 51 -10.37 -26.72 16.26
N PHE A 52 -10.78 -27.62 15.38
CA PHE A 52 -10.58 -27.45 13.95
C PHE A 52 -11.51 -26.35 13.38
N THR A 53 -11.06 -25.74 12.27
CA THR A 53 -11.98 -25.07 11.34
C THR A 53 -12.86 -26.10 10.65
N LYS A 54 -13.94 -25.65 9.98
CA LYS A 54 -14.79 -26.54 9.18
C LYS A 54 -14.00 -27.32 8.12
N ALA A 55 -13.03 -26.67 7.47
CA ALA A 55 -12.17 -27.32 6.49
C ALA A 55 -11.23 -28.34 7.14
N GLY A 56 -10.68 -28.02 8.32
CA GLY A 56 -9.87 -28.94 9.11
C GLY A 56 -10.65 -30.19 9.57
N GLU A 57 -11.90 -30.03 10.01
CA GLU A 57 -12.79 -31.16 10.36
C GLU A 57 -13.07 -32.09 9.17
N ILE A 58 -13.37 -31.51 8.00
CA ILE A 58 -13.58 -32.27 6.76
C ILE A 58 -12.31 -33.04 6.39
N PHE A 59 -11.15 -32.38 6.47
CA PHE A 59 -9.88 -33.02 6.15
C PHE A 59 -9.57 -34.16 7.12
N ASP A 60 -9.65 -33.92 8.44
CA ASP A 60 -9.36 -34.94 9.47
C ASP A 60 -10.30 -36.14 9.33
N SER A 61 -11.59 -35.92 9.06
CA SER A 61 -12.56 -36.99 8.78
C SER A 61 -12.17 -37.81 7.54
N SER A 62 -11.61 -37.19 6.50
CA SER A 62 -11.20 -37.89 5.27
C SER A 62 -10.03 -38.85 5.47
N ILE A 63 -9.25 -38.64 6.55
CA ILE A 63 -8.12 -39.48 6.95
C ILE A 63 -8.37 -40.21 8.29
N ALA A 64 -9.63 -40.45 8.61
CA ALA A 64 -10.08 -41.21 9.77
C ALA A 64 -9.55 -40.69 11.13
N GLY A 65 -9.49 -39.39 11.34
CA GLY A 65 -9.09 -38.74 12.59
C GLY A 65 -7.57 -38.71 12.84
N LYS A 66 -6.77 -39.05 11.83
CA LYS A 66 -5.31 -39.19 11.99
C LYS A 66 -4.62 -37.85 12.24
N LEU A 67 -5.13 -36.73 11.72
CA LEU A 67 -4.54 -35.41 11.96
C LEU A 67 -4.72 -35.00 13.42
N ASN A 68 -5.90 -35.21 13.99
CA ASN A 68 -6.18 -34.94 15.41
C ASN A 68 -5.27 -35.76 16.32
N GLU A 69 -5.11 -37.06 16.06
CA GLU A 69 -4.19 -37.95 16.79
C GLU A 69 -2.75 -37.38 16.75
N LEU A 70 -2.25 -37.05 15.57
CA LEU A 70 -0.89 -36.54 15.38
C LEU A 70 -0.68 -35.16 16.03
N LEU A 71 -1.65 -34.28 15.97
CA LEU A 71 -1.58 -32.99 16.65
C LEU A 71 -1.50 -33.15 18.16
N THR A 72 -2.27 -34.08 18.73
CA THR A 72 -2.28 -34.38 20.16
C THR A 72 -0.93 -34.92 20.65
N ILE A 73 -0.33 -35.87 19.92
CA ILE A 73 0.95 -36.49 20.34
C ILE A 73 2.19 -35.65 19.99
N SER A 74 2.07 -34.69 19.04
CA SER A 74 3.22 -33.90 18.55
C SER A 74 3.59 -32.73 19.46
N GLY A 75 2.94 -32.54 20.60
CA GLY A 75 3.25 -31.50 21.58
C GLY A 75 2.04 -30.67 22.01
N PRO A 76 2.24 -29.56 22.73
CA PRO A 76 1.17 -28.74 23.28
C PRO A 76 0.31 -28.13 22.19
N ALA A 77 -0.91 -27.68 22.52
CA ALA A 77 -1.82 -27.01 21.58
C ALA A 77 -1.13 -25.89 20.81
N LEU A 78 -1.45 -25.76 19.51
CA LEU A 78 -0.87 -24.74 18.65
C LEU A 78 -1.40 -23.36 19.06
N LYS A 79 -0.50 -22.52 19.53
CA LYS A 79 -0.78 -21.12 19.82
C LYS A 79 -0.80 -20.29 18.53
N LYS A 80 -1.43 -19.11 18.60
CA LYS A 80 -1.46 -18.09 17.55
C LYS A 80 -0.10 -17.96 16.82
N GLY A 81 -0.11 -18.07 15.51
CA GLY A 81 1.06 -17.90 14.65
C GLY A 81 2.10 -19.02 14.72
N ARG A 82 1.84 -20.12 15.45
CA ARG A 82 2.68 -21.32 15.43
C ARG A 82 2.16 -22.31 14.39
N SER A 83 3.07 -23.14 13.87
CA SER A 83 2.74 -24.13 12.85
C SER A 83 3.36 -25.49 13.16
N ARG A 84 2.75 -26.54 12.59
CA ARG A 84 3.31 -27.90 12.53
C ARG A 84 3.19 -28.43 11.12
N LEU A 85 4.22 -29.10 10.66
CA LEU A 85 4.31 -29.69 9.34
C LEU A 85 4.19 -31.20 9.44
N PHE A 86 3.36 -31.79 8.59
CA PHE A 86 3.15 -33.22 8.45
C PHE A 86 3.37 -33.66 7.00
N TYR A 87 3.85 -34.88 6.82
CA TYR A 87 4.13 -35.48 5.53
C TYR A 87 3.35 -36.76 5.34
N GLY A 88 2.92 -37.05 4.12
CA GLY A 88 2.38 -38.37 3.76
C GLY A 88 1.06 -38.74 4.42
N LEU A 89 0.28 -37.78 4.93
CA LEU A 89 -1.02 -38.04 5.53
C LEU A 89 -2.13 -38.25 4.51
N HIS A 90 -2.00 -37.70 3.31
CA HIS A 90 -3.00 -37.76 2.27
C HIS A 90 -2.33 -37.95 0.90
N GLN A 91 -2.96 -38.73 0.01
CA GLN A 91 -2.41 -39.01 -1.31
C GLN A 91 -2.24 -37.78 -2.20
N ASP A 92 -3.11 -36.76 -2.06
CA ASP A 92 -3.10 -35.57 -2.89
C ASP A 92 -2.20 -34.45 -2.33
N PHE A 93 -1.86 -34.52 -1.02
CA PHE A 93 -1.05 -33.49 -0.35
C PHE A 93 0.21 -34.11 0.25
N SER A 94 1.34 -33.83 -0.38
CA SER A 94 2.64 -34.29 0.12
C SER A 94 3.06 -33.58 1.41
N HIS A 95 2.59 -32.35 1.63
CA HIS A 95 2.92 -31.50 2.76
C HIS A 95 1.66 -30.88 3.33
N ILE A 96 1.45 -30.99 4.62
CA ILE A 96 0.32 -30.40 5.34
C ILE A 96 0.85 -29.54 6.47
N VAL A 97 0.57 -28.26 6.44
CA VAL A 97 0.94 -27.33 7.50
C VAL A 97 -0.31 -26.96 8.28
N VAL A 98 -0.30 -27.25 9.58
CA VAL A 98 -1.36 -26.81 10.50
C VAL A 98 -0.89 -25.56 11.22
N VAL A 99 -1.73 -24.51 11.24
CA VAL A 99 -1.40 -23.20 11.82
C VAL A 99 -2.39 -22.82 12.92
N GLY A 100 -1.87 -22.24 14.00
CA GLY A 100 -2.69 -21.77 15.13
C GLY A 100 -3.32 -20.40 14.82
N LEU A 101 -4.65 -20.31 14.95
CA LEU A 101 -5.45 -19.11 14.71
C LEU A 101 -5.69 -18.26 15.98
N GLY A 102 -5.32 -18.78 17.17
CA GLY A 102 -5.66 -18.16 18.44
C GLY A 102 -7.11 -18.41 18.86
N ASP A 103 -7.71 -17.44 19.59
CA ASP A 103 -9.09 -17.57 20.08
C ASP A 103 -10.10 -17.50 18.94
N LYS A 104 -11.00 -18.48 18.91
CA LYS A 104 -12.10 -18.55 17.91
C LYS A 104 -13.07 -17.36 17.99
N ASN A 105 -13.22 -16.77 19.17
CA ASN A 105 -14.11 -15.65 19.42
C ASN A 105 -13.40 -14.28 19.38
N ALA A 106 -12.15 -14.24 18.88
CA ALA A 106 -11.45 -12.99 18.69
C ALA A 106 -12.24 -12.07 17.73
N GLY A 107 -12.44 -10.83 18.12
CA GLY A 107 -13.16 -9.81 17.37
C GLY A 107 -12.42 -8.47 17.40
N ILE A 108 -13.16 -7.37 17.34
CA ILE A 108 -12.56 -6.02 17.38
C ILE A 108 -11.91 -5.78 18.75
N ASN A 109 -10.60 -5.57 18.74
CA ASN A 109 -9.82 -5.18 19.89
C ASN A 109 -9.75 -3.65 19.95
N SER A 110 -10.44 -3.04 20.92
CA SER A 110 -10.51 -1.59 21.05
C SER A 110 -9.18 -0.92 21.43
N LEU A 111 -8.29 -1.65 22.11
CA LEU A 111 -6.95 -1.16 22.45
C LEU A 111 -6.03 -1.18 21.23
N GLU A 112 -6.09 -2.26 20.46
CA GLU A 112 -5.27 -2.44 19.27
C GLU A 112 -5.85 -1.77 18.02
N GLN A 113 -7.12 -1.33 18.05
CA GLN A 113 -7.81 -0.66 16.93
C GLN A 113 -7.84 -1.48 15.63
N TYR A 114 -7.99 -2.80 15.74
CA TYR A 114 -8.22 -3.69 14.60
C TYR A 114 -9.10 -4.91 14.97
N ASP A 115 -9.58 -5.63 13.97
CA ASP A 115 -10.26 -6.92 14.13
C ASP A 115 -9.21 -8.03 14.32
N GLU A 116 -9.06 -8.49 15.56
CA GLU A 116 -8.06 -9.49 15.92
C GLU A 116 -8.30 -10.84 15.25
N GLY A 117 -9.55 -11.25 15.05
CA GLY A 117 -9.87 -12.47 14.34
C GLY A 117 -9.36 -12.45 12.90
N LYS A 118 -9.57 -11.35 12.19
CA LYS A 118 -9.08 -11.15 10.83
C LYS A 118 -7.55 -11.14 10.76
N GLU A 119 -6.90 -10.41 11.66
CA GLU A 119 -5.43 -10.36 11.75
C GLU A 119 -4.82 -11.73 12.06
N ASN A 120 -5.46 -12.52 12.93
CA ASN A 120 -5.02 -13.87 13.25
C ASN A 120 -5.03 -14.77 12.02
N ILE A 121 -6.09 -14.72 11.21
CA ILE A 121 -6.20 -15.50 9.97
C ILE A 121 -5.10 -15.08 8.99
N ARG A 122 -4.94 -13.77 8.71
CA ARG A 122 -3.88 -13.27 7.82
C ARG A 122 -2.50 -13.76 8.24
N ALA A 123 -2.18 -13.62 9.54
CA ALA A 123 -0.87 -13.98 10.07
C ALA A 123 -0.61 -15.50 10.01
N ALA A 124 -1.58 -16.31 10.45
CA ALA A 124 -1.45 -17.76 10.48
C ALA A 124 -1.29 -18.36 9.08
N ILE A 125 -2.15 -17.93 8.15
CA ILE A 125 -2.09 -18.41 6.75
C ILE A 125 -0.78 -18.01 6.08
N ALA A 126 -0.30 -16.78 6.30
CA ALA A 126 1.00 -16.36 5.78
C ALA A 126 2.16 -17.23 6.27
N VAL A 127 2.14 -17.63 7.54
CA VAL A 127 3.14 -18.56 8.12
C VAL A 127 3.12 -19.91 7.39
N GLY A 128 1.93 -20.50 7.21
CA GLY A 128 1.78 -21.78 6.52
C GLY A 128 2.25 -21.73 5.07
N CYS A 129 1.82 -20.71 4.32
CA CYS A 129 2.20 -20.52 2.92
C CYS A 129 3.72 -20.31 2.76
N ARG A 130 4.36 -19.51 3.62
CA ARG A 130 5.82 -19.32 3.61
C ARG A 130 6.58 -20.60 3.86
N GLN A 131 6.14 -21.41 4.82
CA GLN A 131 6.76 -22.68 5.13
C GLN A 131 6.73 -23.63 3.92
N LEU A 132 5.61 -23.68 3.19
CA LEU A 132 5.50 -24.45 1.95
C LEU A 132 6.35 -23.88 0.81
N GLN A 133 6.44 -22.55 0.68
CA GLN A 133 7.32 -21.91 -0.30
C GLN A 133 8.79 -22.23 -0.03
N ASP A 134 9.22 -22.23 1.23
CA ASP A 134 10.60 -22.56 1.62
C ASP A 134 10.93 -24.04 1.38
N LEU A 135 9.91 -24.90 1.31
CA LEU A 135 10.01 -26.32 0.91
C LEU A 135 9.83 -26.53 -0.60
N GLU A 136 9.82 -25.42 -1.37
CA GLU A 136 9.69 -25.43 -2.84
C GLU A 136 8.39 -26.12 -3.35
N VAL A 137 7.30 -26.05 -2.58
CA VAL A 137 5.98 -26.58 -2.95
C VAL A 137 5.27 -25.57 -3.84
N PRO A 138 5.02 -25.84 -5.14
CA PRO A 138 4.53 -24.85 -6.09
C PRO A 138 3.01 -24.62 -6.05
N HIS A 139 2.25 -25.58 -5.50
CA HIS A 139 0.79 -25.52 -5.46
C HIS A 139 0.30 -25.69 -4.05
N VAL A 140 -0.41 -24.70 -3.52
CA VAL A 140 -0.89 -24.68 -2.15
C VAL A 140 -2.40 -24.48 -2.12
N GLU A 141 -3.10 -25.39 -1.44
CA GLU A 141 -4.49 -25.18 -1.06
C GLU A 141 -4.55 -24.65 0.37
N VAL A 142 -5.46 -23.72 0.62
CA VAL A 142 -5.51 -22.96 1.87
C VAL A 142 -6.91 -23.04 2.46
N ASP A 143 -6.97 -23.39 3.73
CA ASP A 143 -8.18 -23.32 4.53
C ASP A 143 -8.69 -21.86 4.59
N PRO A 144 -9.95 -21.58 4.19
CA PRO A 144 -10.54 -20.26 4.34
C PRO A 144 -10.66 -19.76 5.79
N CYS A 145 -10.56 -20.64 6.79
CA CYS A 145 -10.61 -20.30 8.22
C CYS A 145 -11.86 -19.51 8.65
N GLY A 146 -12.97 -19.62 7.92
CA GLY A 146 -14.19 -18.86 8.16
C GLY A 146 -14.20 -17.45 7.59
N ASP A 147 -13.08 -16.94 7.08
CA ASP A 147 -12.96 -15.67 6.35
C ASP A 147 -12.02 -15.85 5.14
N ALA A 148 -12.60 -16.23 4.00
CA ALA A 148 -11.85 -16.49 2.79
C ALA A 148 -11.10 -15.25 2.25
N HIS A 149 -11.63 -14.05 2.50
CA HIS A 149 -10.97 -12.79 2.12
C HIS A 149 -9.65 -12.64 2.89
N CYS A 150 -9.68 -12.77 4.21
CA CYS A 150 -8.48 -12.65 5.04
C CYS A 150 -7.46 -13.77 4.80
N ALA A 151 -7.94 -15.00 4.53
CA ALA A 151 -7.07 -16.13 4.18
C ALA A 151 -6.35 -15.88 2.84
N ALA A 152 -7.05 -15.34 1.84
CA ALA A 152 -6.45 -14.94 0.57
C ALA A 152 -5.42 -13.82 0.74
N GLU A 153 -5.74 -12.77 1.52
CA GLU A 153 -4.78 -11.70 1.82
C GLU A 153 -3.51 -12.24 2.48
N GLY A 154 -3.65 -13.07 3.53
CA GLY A 154 -2.53 -13.67 4.22
C GLY A 154 -1.65 -14.52 3.30
N SER A 155 -2.27 -15.29 2.40
CA SER A 155 -1.57 -16.12 1.41
C SER A 155 -0.74 -15.27 0.45
N VAL A 156 -1.37 -14.32 -0.24
CA VAL A 156 -0.76 -13.53 -1.32
C VAL A 156 0.27 -12.55 -0.78
N LEU A 157 -0.04 -11.85 0.32
CA LEU A 157 0.89 -10.92 0.98
C LEU A 157 2.10 -11.65 1.57
N GLY A 158 1.86 -12.84 2.15
CA GLY A 158 2.89 -13.65 2.78
C GLY A 158 3.95 -14.18 1.80
N LEU A 159 3.53 -14.48 0.59
CA LEU A 159 4.38 -15.06 -0.45
C LEU A 159 5.16 -14.02 -1.27
N PHE A 160 4.83 -12.74 -1.14
CA PHE A 160 5.49 -11.69 -1.91
C PHE A 160 6.99 -11.60 -1.62
N GLU A 161 7.79 -11.54 -2.68
CA GLU A 161 9.22 -11.22 -2.66
C GLU A 161 9.60 -10.39 -3.89
N TYR A 162 10.36 -9.31 -3.67
CA TYR A 162 11.00 -8.58 -4.76
C TYR A 162 12.30 -9.31 -5.14
N ASN A 163 12.26 -10.05 -6.25
CA ASN A 163 13.39 -10.89 -6.69
C ASN A 163 13.71 -10.74 -8.20
N GLU A 164 13.19 -9.71 -8.85
CA GLU A 164 13.27 -9.55 -10.30
C GLU A 164 14.68 -9.42 -10.81
N LEU A 165 15.53 -8.72 -10.07
CA LEU A 165 16.93 -8.51 -10.42
C LEU A 165 17.85 -9.65 -9.96
N LYS A 166 17.30 -10.66 -9.26
CA LYS A 166 18.09 -11.81 -8.80
C LYS A 166 18.15 -12.91 -9.84
N LYS A 167 19.35 -13.49 -10.03
CA LYS A 167 19.54 -14.65 -10.90
C LYS A 167 18.82 -15.89 -10.38
N LYS A 168 18.90 -16.16 -9.06
CA LYS A 168 18.18 -17.24 -8.39
C LYS A 168 16.93 -16.67 -7.75
N LYS A 169 15.78 -17.09 -8.23
CA LYS A 169 14.45 -16.71 -7.71
C LYS A 169 13.91 -17.80 -6.80
N LYS A 170 13.10 -17.45 -5.81
CA LYS A 170 12.32 -18.44 -5.07
C LYS A 170 11.22 -19.03 -5.95
N THR A 171 10.74 -20.20 -5.57
CA THR A 171 9.64 -20.89 -6.24
C THR A 171 8.39 -20.00 -6.25
N ALA A 172 7.83 -19.78 -7.42
CA ALA A 172 6.52 -19.15 -7.56
C ALA A 172 5.46 -20.12 -7.04
N VAL A 173 4.65 -19.68 -6.09
CA VAL A 173 3.61 -20.48 -5.46
C VAL A 173 2.25 -20.00 -5.95
N THR A 174 1.42 -20.94 -6.44
CA THR A 174 0.01 -20.69 -6.73
C THR A 174 -0.83 -21.10 -5.54
N VAL A 175 -1.76 -20.24 -5.14
CA VAL A 175 -2.65 -20.48 -4.01
C VAL A 175 -4.10 -20.55 -4.45
N LYS A 176 -4.89 -21.43 -3.84
CA LYS A 176 -6.34 -21.49 -4.01
C LYS A 176 -7.03 -21.95 -2.72
N PRO A 177 -8.31 -21.65 -2.51
CA PRO A 177 -9.03 -22.11 -1.33
C PRO A 177 -9.24 -23.64 -1.36
N TYR A 178 -9.07 -24.28 -0.20
CA TYR A 178 -9.33 -25.70 -0.01
C TYR A 178 -10.84 -25.94 0.18
N GLY A 179 -11.39 -26.90 -0.55
CA GLY A 179 -12.77 -27.37 -0.38
C GLY A 179 -13.86 -26.32 -0.63
N SER A 180 -13.56 -25.22 -1.28
CA SER A 180 -14.36 -24.01 -1.21
C SER A 180 -15.38 -23.83 -2.29
N LEU A 181 -16.59 -23.39 -1.85
CA LEU A 181 -17.61 -22.73 -2.64
C LEU A 181 -17.52 -21.18 -2.58
N GLU A 182 -16.67 -20.61 -1.71
CA GLU A 182 -16.58 -19.15 -1.45
C GLU A 182 -15.62 -18.45 -2.41
N ASN A 183 -15.92 -18.50 -3.69
CA ASN A 183 -14.99 -17.97 -4.71
C ASN A 183 -14.92 -16.43 -4.71
N GLU A 184 -16.00 -15.71 -4.45
CA GLU A 184 -16.05 -14.25 -4.52
C GLU A 184 -15.24 -13.58 -3.39
N ALA A 185 -15.42 -14.00 -2.13
CA ALA A 185 -14.70 -13.46 -1.00
C ALA A 185 -13.18 -13.72 -1.13
N TRP A 186 -12.79 -14.92 -1.57
CA TRP A 186 -11.41 -15.24 -1.86
C TRP A 186 -10.82 -14.34 -2.96
N GLN A 187 -11.52 -14.19 -4.09
CA GLN A 187 -11.08 -13.34 -5.19
C GLN A 187 -10.94 -11.87 -4.76
N ARG A 188 -11.88 -11.37 -3.96
CA ARG A 188 -11.78 -10.03 -3.39
C ARG A 188 -10.52 -9.88 -2.53
N GLY A 189 -10.21 -10.84 -1.66
CA GLY A 189 -8.99 -10.83 -0.85
C GLY A 189 -7.71 -10.87 -1.68
N VAL A 190 -7.70 -11.67 -2.77
CA VAL A 190 -6.59 -11.67 -3.73
C VAL A 190 -6.38 -10.29 -4.34
N MET A 191 -7.46 -9.61 -4.80
CA MET A 191 -7.37 -8.27 -5.40
C MET A 191 -6.80 -7.22 -4.42
N TYR A 192 -7.24 -7.25 -3.14
CA TYR A 192 -6.70 -6.37 -2.10
C TYR A 192 -5.21 -6.60 -1.87
N ALA A 193 -4.80 -7.86 -1.78
CA ALA A 193 -3.41 -8.23 -1.57
C ALA A 193 -2.52 -7.91 -2.77
N GLU A 194 -2.98 -8.17 -3.99
CA GLU A 194 -2.25 -7.81 -5.22
C GLU A 194 -2.10 -6.30 -5.36
N GLY A 195 -3.11 -5.51 -4.99
CA GLY A 195 -3.01 -4.05 -4.93
C GLY A 195 -1.92 -3.59 -3.97
N GLN A 196 -1.86 -4.14 -2.75
CA GLN A 196 -0.77 -3.82 -1.82
C GLN A 196 0.59 -4.33 -2.33
N ASN A 197 0.64 -5.48 -2.98
CA ASN A 197 1.88 -6.01 -3.56
C ASN A 197 2.35 -5.17 -4.77
N LEU A 198 1.45 -4.57 -5.56
CA LEU A 198 1.83 -3.61 -6.58
C LEU A 198 2.53 -2.39 -5.96
N ALA A 199 1.97 -1.82 -4.89
CA ALA A 199 2.62 -0.74 -4.16
C ALA A 199 3.99 -1.16 -3.60
N ARG A 200 4.10 -2.35 -2.98
CA ARG A 200 5.37 -2.89 -2.48
C ARG A 200 6.40 -3.05 -3.60
N HIS A 201 5.96 -3.56 -4.74
CA HIS A 201 6.81 -3.77 -5.90
C HIS A 201 7.41 -2.46 -6.40
N LEU A 202 6.58 -1.42 -6.55
CA LEU A 202 7.02 -0.09 -6.94
C LEU A 202 8.01 0.50 -5.92
N MET A 203 7.71 0.38 -4.62
CA MET A 203 8.57 0.92 -3.56
C MET A 203 9.91 0.16 -3.39
N GLU A 204 9.98 -1.13 -3.75
CA GLU A 204 11.21 -1.92 -3.71
C GLU A 204 12.09 -1.69 -4.93
N ALA A 205 11.53 -1.26 -6.05
CA ALA A 205 12.27 -1.09 -7.29
C ALA A 205 13.39 -0.05 -7.12
N PRO A 206 14.64 -0.35 -7.54
CA PRO A 206 15.73 0.63 -7.51
C PRO A 206 15.42 1.86 -8.37
N ALA A 207 15.82 3.04 -7.92
CA ALA A 207 15.47 4.31 -8.58
C ALA A 207 16.00 4.44 -10.02
N ASN A 208 17.12 3.78 -10.34
CA ASN A 208 17.64 3.74 -11.71
C ASN A 208 16.79 2.88 -12.68
N TYR A 209 15.85 2.08 -12.16
CA TYR A 209 14.83 1.36 -12.92
C TYR A 209 13.48 2.03 -12.84
N LEU A 210 13.12 2.58 -11.67
CA LEU A 210 11.84 3.23 -11.44
C LEU A 210 12.01 4.76 -11.42
N THR A 211 12.15 5.34 -12.61
CA THR A 211 12.17 6.79 -12.83
C THR A 211 10.76 7.36 -12.84
N PRO A 212 10.55 8.70 -12.80
CA PRO A 212 9.22 9.31 -12.91
C PRO A 212 8.42 8.80 -14.11
N THR A 213 9.05 8.71 -15.27
CA THR A 213 8.41 8.23 -16.50
C THR A 213 8.05 6.74 -16.41
N SER A 214 8.98 5.88 -15.97
CA SER A 214 8.71 4.45 -15.89
C SER A 214 7.66 4.10 -14.82
N PHE A 215 7.59 4.86 -13.72
CA PHE A 215 6.49 4.73 -12.75
C PHE A 215 5.14 4.97 -13.42
N ALA A 216 5.00 6.08 -14.16
CA ALA A 216 3.75 6.44 -14.83
C ALA A 216 3.35 5.39 -15.88
N GLU A 217 4.30 4.89 -16.68
CA GLU A 217 4.07 3.84 -17.68
C GLU A 217 3.60 2.51 -17.05
N ILE A 218 4.19 2.09 -15.93
CA ILE A 218 3.79 0.88 -15.21
C ILE A 218 2.37 1.01 -14.70
N ILE A 219 2.02 2.13 -14.07
CA ILE A 219 0.65 2.36 -13.56
C ILE A 219 -0.35 2.44 -14.71
N GLN A 220 -0.04 3.15 -15.80
CA GLN A 220 -0.90 3.19 -16.98
C GLN A 220 -1.20 1.79 -17.50
N GLN A 221 -0.19 0.94 -17.59
CA GLN A 221 -0.38 -0.41 -18.06
C GLN A 221 -1.16 -1.29 -17.09
N ALA A 222 -0.92 -1.17 -15.76
CA ALA A 222 -1.68 -1.87 -14.75
C ALA A 222 -3.18 -1.50 -14.83
N LEU A 223 -3.50 -0.23 -14.98
CA LEU A 223 -4.86 0.28 -15.10
C LEU A 223 -5.55 -0.15 -16.40
N HIS A 224 -4.86 -0.10 -17.54
CA HIS A 224 -5.43 -0.57 -18.81
C HIS A 224 -5.83 -2.05 -18.76
N SER A 225 -5.21 -2.86 -17.89
CA SER A 225 -5.58 -4.26 -17.72
C SER A 225 -6.89 -4.47 -16.94
N THR A 226 -7.43 -3.43 -16.28
CA THR A 226 -8.64 -3.54 -15.44
C THR A 226 -9.95 -3.33 -16.22
N GLY A 227 -9.92 -2.64 -17.38
CA GLY A 227 -11.08 -2.37 -18.22
C GLY A 227 -11.03 -1.01 -18.92
N ASP A 228 -12.10 -0.67 -19.64
CA ASP A 228 -12.18 0.51 -20.50
C ASP A 228 -12.67 1.78 -19.77
N ASN A 229 -13.02 1.67 -18.49
CA ASN A 229 -13.55 2.79 -17.69
C ASN A 229 -12.45 3.59 -16.97
N VAL A 230 -11.21 3.47 -17.42
CA VAL A 230 -10.06 4.18 -16.87
C VAL A 230 -9.35 4.98 -17.97
N GLU A 231 -9.16 6.26 -17.73
CA GLU A 231 -8.33 7.13 -18.56
C GLU A 231 -7.06 7.51 -17.79
N VAL A 232 -5.90 7.42 -18.43
CA VAL A 232 -4.62 7.73 -17.81
C VAL A 232 -3.85 8.74 -18.66
N HIS A 233 -3.53 9.88 -18.06
CA HIS A 233 -2.77 10.95 -18.72
C HIS A 233 -1.39 11.07 -18.07
N ILE A 234 -0.35 10.85 -18.86
CA ILE A 234 1.05 11.08 -18.49
C ILE A 234 1.41 12.48 -18.98
N ARG A 235 1.28 13.48 -18.10
CA ARG A 235 1.47 14.89 -18.41
C ARG A 235 2.95 15.27 -18.37
N PRO A 236 3.52 15.78 -19.47
CA PRO A 236 4.95 16.14 -19.54
C PRO A 236 5.24 17.45 -18.81
N LYS A 237 6.52 17.76 -18.67
CA LYS A 237 7.02 19.01 -18.04
C LYS A 237 6.40 20.27 -18.65
N SER A 238 6.25 20.36 -19.96
CA SER A 238 5.63 21.51 -20.63
C SER A 238 4.20 21.77 -20.14
N TRP A 239 3.42 20.72 -19.94
CA TRP A 239 2.08 20.84 -19.36
C TRP A 239 2.13 21.29 -17.89
N ILE A 240 3.10 20.81 -17.10
CA ILE A 240 3.30 21.23 -15.70
C ILE A 240 3.64 22.73 -15.64
N GLU A 241 4.45 23.23 -16.59
CA GLU A 241 4.78 24.65 -16.76
C GLU A 241 3.53 25.47 -17.13
N GLU A 242 2.71 25.01 -18.08
CA GLU A 242 1.45 25.64 -18.45
C GLU A 242 0.46 25.73 -17.27
N GLN A 243 0.46 24.70 -16.40
CA GLN A 243 -0.34 24.69 -15.16
C GLN A 243 0.23 25.57 -14.05
N GLN A 244 1.37 26.21 -14.27
CA GLN A 244 2.06 27.09 -13.29
C GLN A 244 2.36 26.37 -11.95
N MET A 245 2.72 25.10 -12.01
CA MET A 245 3.08 24.29 -10.84
C MET A 245 4.54 24.56 -10.42
N GLY A 246 4.82 25.79 -9.99
CA GLY A 246 6.18 26.26 -9.74
C GLY A 246 6.85 25.64 -8.52
N ALA A 247 6.08 25.25 -7.51
CA ALA A 247 6.62 24.55 -6.34
C ALA A 247 7.06 23.12 -6.72
N PHE A 248 6.30 22.42 -7.55
CA PHE A 248 6.67 21.10 -8.08
C PHE A 248 7.90 21.19 -8.99
N LEU A 249 7.89 22.09 -9.98
CA LEU A 249 9.01 22.30 -10.89
C LEU A 249 10.31 22.68 -10.16
N SER A 250 10.19 23.36 -9.02
CA SER A 250 11.36 23.79 -8.23
C SER A 250 12.15 22.61 -7.67
N VAL A 251 11.48 21.53 -7.28
CA VAL A 251 12.11 20.28 -6.82
C VAL A 251 12.76 19.56 -7.99
N ALA A 252 12.04 19.42 -9.09
CA ALA A 252 12.49 18.68 -10.27
C ALA A 252 13.77 19.23 -10.92
N LYS A 253 14.08 20.52 -10.75
CA LYS A 253 15.28 21.15 -11.33
C LYS A 253 16.61 20.46 -10.92
N GLY A 254 16.62 19.76 -9.79
CA GLY A 254 17.80 19.10 -9.25
C GLY A 254 18.19 17.82 -9.98
N SER A 255 17.31 17.27 -10.85
CA SER A 255 17.53 16.03 -11.60
C SER A 255 17.59 16.27 -13.10
N ASP A 256 18.24 15.35 -13.80
CA ASP A 256 18.19 15.25 -15.27
C ASP A 256 17.00 14.38 -15.74
N GLU A 257 16.34 13.62 -14.82
CA GLU A 257 15.09 12.94 -15.12
C GLU A 257 13.94 13.97 -15.20
N GLU A 258 13.20 13.94 -16.30
CA GLU A 258 12.09 14.86 -16.53
C GLU A 258 10.94 14.57 -15.55
N PRO A 259 10.35 15.62 -14.93
CA PRO A 259 9.17 15.45 -14.09
C PRO A 259 7.95 15.03 -14.94
N VAL A 260 7.10 14.23 -14.32
CA VAL A 260 5.83 13.77 -14.89
C VAL A 260 4.71 14.05 -13.90
N PHE A 261 3.58 14.56 -14.37
CA PHE A 261 2.36 14.62 -13.58
C PHE A 261 1.40 13.52 -14.08
N LEU A 262 1.22 12.47 -13.27
CA LEU A 262 0.32 11.38 -13.59
C LEU A 262 -1.09 11.73 -13.12
N GLU A 263 -2.05 11.71 -14.05
CA GLU A 263 -3.47 11.98 -13.81
C GLU A 263 -4.29 10.77 -14.26
N ILE A 264 -5.10 10.23 -13.36
CA ILE A 264 -5.90 9.02 -13.56
C ILE A 264 -7.36 9.36 -13.35
N HIS A 265 -8.23 8.94 -14.27
CA HIS A 265 -9.68 9.05 -14.16
C HIS A 265 -10.27 7.64 -14.17
N TYR A 266 -10.81 7.20 -13.05
CA TYR A 266 -11.63 6.00 -12.96
C TYR A 266 -13.10 6.40 -12.91
N ASN A 267 -13.86 6.01 -13.92
CA ASN A 267 -15.27 6.33 -14.11
C ASN A 267 -16.12 5.08 -13.82
N GLY A 268 -16.29 4.76 -12.54
CA GLY A 268 -17.03 3.57 -12.09
C GLY A 268 -18.50 3.82 -11.80
N SER A 269 -18.89 5.09 -11.52
CA SER A 269 -20.28 5.46 -11.27
C SER A 269 -21.12 5.45 -12.57
N ALA A 270 -22.37 4.98 -12.45
CA ALA A 270 -23.36 5.15 -13.52
C ALA A 270 -23.79 6.61 -13.72
N HIS A 271 -23.54 7.47 -12.74
CA HIS A 271 -23.87 8.90 -12.74
C HIS A 271 -22.62 9.72 -13.03
N THR A 272 -22.47 10.18 -14.26
CA THR A 272 -21.29 10.98 -14.70
C THR A 272 -21.15 12.32 -14.00
N SER A 273 -22.22 12.85 -13.39
CA SER A 273 -22.25 14.11 -12.63
C SER A 273 -21.85 13.96 -11.16
N GLU A 274 -21.57 12.75 -10.69
CA GLU A 274 -21.18 12.52 -9.30
C GLU A 274 -19.78 13.06 -9.03
N SER A 275 -19.65 13.87 -7.97
CA SER A 275 -18.37 14.42 -7.52
C SER A 275 -17.39 13.30 -7.15
N PRO A 276 -16.19 13.27 -7.75
CA PRO A 276 -15.26 12.17 -7.53
C PRO A 276 -14.60 12.21 -6.15
N LEU A 277 -14.15 11.05 -5.70
CA LEU A 277 -13.10 10.94 -4.69
C LEU A 277 -11.76 11.27 -5.34
N VAL A 278 -10.96 12.16 -4.75
CA VAL A 278 -9.64 12.48 -5.27
C VAL A 278 -8.56 11.93 -4.36
N PHE A 279 -7.68 11.11 -4.93
CA PHE A 279 -6.47 10.63 -4.28
C PHE A 279 -5.24 11.36 -4.82
N VAL A 280 -4.38 11.86 -3.93
CA VAL A 280 -3.13 12.54 -4.29
C VAL A 280 -1.96 11.83 -3.62
N GLY A 281 -0.96 11.39 -4.39
CA GLY A 281 0.19 10.66 -3.86
C GLY A 281 1.52 11.36 -4.08
N LYS A 282 2.35 11.51 -3.03
CA LYS A 282 3.74 11.98 -3.16
C LYS A 282 4.53 11.02 -4.05
N GLY A 283 5.16 11.53 -5.09
CA GLY A 283 5.88 10.77 -6.10
C GLY A 283 7.34 11.14 -6.26
N ILE A 284 8.10 11.24 -5.16
CA ILE A 284 9.55 11.44 -5.23
C ILE A 284 10.22 10.07 -5.46
N THR A 285 10.62 9.80 -6.70
CA THR A 285 11.16 8.49 -7.09
C THR A 285 12.56 8.23 -6.53
N PHE A 286 13.30 9.27 -6.18
CA PHE A 286 14.46 9.21 -5.32
C PHE A 286 14.66 10.55 -4.60
N ASP A 287 14.95 10.50 -3.31
CA ASP A 287 15.17 11.69 -2.49
C ASP A 287 16.58 11.71 -1.87
N SER A 288 17.46 12.52 -2.42
CA SER A 288 18.78 12.78 -1.85
C SER A 288 18.76 13.85 -0.76
N GLY A 289 17.62 14.56 -0.60
CA GLY A 289 17.51 15.78 0.21
C GLY A 289 17.81 17.06 -0.56
N GLY A 290 18.33 16.97 -1.77
CA GLY A 290 18.81 18.13 -2.53
C GLY A 290 20.06 18.73 -1.88
N ILE A 291 20.20 20.07 -1.90
CA ILE A 291 21.33 20.78 -1.27
C ILE A 291 21.38 20.53 0.26
N SER A 292 20.21 20.42 0.92
CA SER A 292 20.10 19.94 2.31
C SER A 292 20.24 18.42 2.35
N ILE A 293 21.42 17.91 1.97
CA ILE A 293 21.66 16.51 1.65
C ILE A 293 21.48 15.58 2.87
N LYS A 294 20.84 14.45 2.63
CA LYS A 294 20.65 13.40 3.64
C LYS A 294 21.98 12.71 4.01
N PRO A 295 22.08 12.15 5.24
CA PRO A 295 23.17 11.24 5.57
C PRO A 295 23.20 10.03 4.61
N ALA A 296 24.40 9.53 4.30
CA ALA A 296 24.57 8.36 3.43
C ALA A 296 23.89 7.09 3.99
N SER A 297 23.89 6.94 5.32
CA SER A 297 23.24 5.81 6.00
C SER A 297 21.73 5.85 5.81
N GLY A 298 21.16 4.80 5.18
CA GLY A 298 19.73 4.68 4.95
C GLY A 298 19.21 5.47 3.74
N MET A 299 20.08 6.18 2.99
CA MET A 299 19.64 6.93 1.80
C MET A 299 19.11 6.01 0.70
N ASP A 300 19.57 4.75 0.62
CA ASP A 300 19.07 3.74 -0.32
C ASP A 300 17.58 3.44 -0.15
N ALA A 301 17.04 3.58 1.06
CA ALA A 301 15.61 3.45 1.33
C ALA A 301 14.78 4.57 0.70
N MET A 302 15.39 5.69 0.32
CA MET A 302 14.73 6.83 -0.33
C MET A 302 14.28 6.54 -1.77
N ARG A 303 14.58 5.36 -2.32
CA ARG A 303 13.91 4.82 -3.52
C ARG A 303 12.41 4.64 -3.31
N ALA A 304 11.96 4.50 -2.06
CA ALA A 304 10.55 4.35 -1.69
C ALA A 304 9.87 5.68 -1.30
N ASP A 305 10.50 6.83 -1.53
CA ASP A 305 9.93 8.14 -1.21
C ASP A 305 8.79 8.56 -2.17
N MET A 306 8.45 7.69 -3.06
CA MET A 306 7.24 7.71 -3.89
C MET A 306 6.13 6.78 -3.36
N GLY A 307 6.25 6.31 -2.12
CA GLY A 307 5.28 5.40 -1.48
C GLY A 307 3.86 5.95 -1.43
N GLY A 308 3.70 7.28 -1.34
CA GLY A 308 2.40 7.93 -1.46
C GLY A 308 1.75 7.70 -2.83
N ALA A 309 2.47 7.96 -3.92
CA ALA A 309 2.00 7.67 -5.27
C ALA A 309 1.76 6.18 -5.48
N ALA A 310 2.66 5.32 -5.00
CA ALA A 310 2.52 3.87 -5.10
C ALA A 310 1.23 3.38 -4.44
N THR A 311 0.93 3.83 -3.21
CA THR A 311 -0.26 3.39 -2.47
C THR A 311 -1.56 3.91 -3.10
N VAL A 312 -1.62 5.18 -3.51
CA VAL A 312 -2.86 5.73 -4.10
C VAL A 312 -3.13 5.16 -5.50
N CYS A 313 -2.10 5.04 -6.35
CA CYS A 313 -2.27 4.46 -7.68
C CYS A 313 -2.66 2.97 -7.61
N SER A 314 -2.06 2.21 -6.69
CA SER A 314 -2.42 0.81 -6.46
C SER A 314 -3.83 0.66 -5.90
N ALA A 315 -4.28 1.57 -5.02
CA ALA A 315 -5.66 1.58 -4.52
C ALA A 315 -6.66 1.85 -5.64
N ILE A 316 -6.38 2.78 -6.56
CA ILE A 316 -7.22 3.04 -7.73
C ILE A 316 -7.25 1.84 -8.67
N THR A 317 -6.11 1.20 -8.93
CA THR A 317 -6.02 -0.02 -9.74
C THR A 317 -6.88 -1.14 -9.15
N THR A 318 -6.83 -1.29 -7.83
CA THR A 318 -7.66 -2.29 -7.12
C THR A 318 -9.15 -1.93 -7.18
N ALA A 319 -9.51 -0.66 -6.99
CA ALA A 319 -10.89 -0.19 -7.10
C ALA A 319 -11.47 -0.44 -8.51
N ALA A 320 -10.67 -0.19 -9.55
CA ALA A 320 -11.04 -0.48 -10.93
C ALA A 320 -11.22 -1.98 -11.18
N SER A 321 -10.32 -2.81 -10.64
CA SER A 321 -10.42 -4.28 -10.72
C SER A 321 -11.66 -4.83 -10.02
N LEU A 322 -12.02 -4.23 -8.88
CA LEU A 322 -13.25 -4.54 -8.13
C LEU A 322 -14.50 -3.97 -8.79
N LYS A 323 -14.36 -3.12 -9.82
CA LYS A 323 -15.44 -2.43 -10.51
C LYS A 323 -16.34 -1.64 -9.54
N LEU A 324 -15.71 -0.88 -8.63
CA LEU A 324 -16.45 -0.11 -7.64
C LEU A 324 -17.31 0.97 -8.31
N PRO A 325 -18.60 1.11 -7.94
CA PRO A 325 -19.52 2.07 -8.56
C PRO A 325 -19.33 3.49 -7.98
N LEU A 326 -18.15 4.09 -8.19
CA LEU A 326 -17.83 5.48 -7.83
C LEU A 326 -16.78 6.03 -8.79
N ASN A 327 -16.69 7.37 -8.88
CA ASN A 327 -15.66 8.04 -9.65
C ASN A 327 -14.45 8.37 -8.78
N ILE A 328 -13.25 8.06 -9.28
CA ILE A 328 -11.99 8.39 -8.57
C ILE A 328 -11.06 9.13 -9.52
N ILE A 329 -10.47 10.23 -9.03
CA ILE A 329 -9.36 10.91 -9.67
C ILE A 329 -8.08 10.60 -8.90
N GLY A 330 -7.04 10.15 -9.60
CA GLY A 330 -5.71 9.95 -9.05
C GLY A 330 -4.72 10.99 -9.56
N LEU A 331 -3.98 11.62 -8.66
CA LEU A 331 -2.97 12.62 -8.99
C LEU A 331 -1.64 12.27 -8.35
N ALA A 332 -0.59 12.13 -9.16
CA ALA A 332 0.76 11.88 -8.66
C ALA A 332 1.78 12.79 -9.34
N PRO A 333 2.29 13.83 -8.66
CA PRO A 333 3.44 14.58 -9.11
C PRO A 333 4.71 13.74 -8.93
N LEU A 334 5.35 13.36 -10.04
CA LEU A 334 6.49 12.45 -10.08
C LEU A 334 7.76 13.21 -10.45
N CYS A 335 8.79 13.18 -9.61
CA CYS A 335 10.13 13.70 -9.91
C CYS A 335 11.16 13.10 -8.97
N GLU A 336 12.43 13.41 -9.19
CA GLU A 336 13.51 13.16 -8.24
C GLU A 336 13.90 14.45 -7.51
N ASN A 337 14.34 14.34 -6.26
CA ASN A 337 15.00 15.41 -5.51
C ASN A 337 16.51 15.16 -5.47
N MET A 338 17.23 15.77 -6.39
CA MET A 338 18.65 15.55 -6.60
C MET A 338 19.47 16.86 -6.51
N VAL A 339 20.77 16.74 -6.66
CA VAL A 339 21.72 17.86 -6.57
C VAL A 339 22.39 18.09 -7.90
N ASN A 340 22.16 19.27 -8.50
CA ASN A 340 22.91 19.78 -9.64
C ASN A 340 23.05 21.29 -9.54
N GLY A 341 23.68 21.93 -10.53
CA GLY A 341 23.87 23.38 -10.56
C GLY A 341 22.60 24.24 -10.63
N ARG A 342 21.42 23.62 -10.88
CA ARG A 342 20.11 24.28 -10.98
C ARG A 342 19.19 23.97 -9.79
N ALA A 343 19.60 23.07 -8.90
CA ALA A 343 18.78 22.63 -7.77
C ALA A 343 18.35 23.81 -6.86
N ASN A 344 17.23 23.65 -6.18
CA ASN A 344 16.81 24.58 -5.14
C ASN A 344 17.91 24.77 -4.09
N LYS A 345 18.08 26.01 -3.66
CA LYS A 345 19.00 26.40 -2.60
C LYS A 345 18.19 26.84 -1.38
N PRO A 346 18.63 26.51 -0.17
CA PRO A 346 18.05 27.11 1.04
C PRO A 346 17.97 28.63 0.93
N GLY A 347 16.79 29.19 1.16
CA GLY A 347 16.49 30.62 0.98
C GLY A 347 15.85 30.98 -0.37
N ASP A 348 15.79 30.08 -1.36
CA ASP A 348 15.05 30.31 -2.61
C ASP A 348 13.55 30.50 -2.31
N VAL A 349 12.91 31.39 -3.09
CA VAL A 349 11.47 31.62 -3.04
C VAL A 349 10.85 31.10 -4.32
N VAL A 350 9.85 30.23 -4.17
CA VAL A 350 9.11 29.64 -5.29
C VAL A 350 7.64 30.02 -5.22
N ARG A 351 6.93 29.96 -6.36
CA ARG A 351 5.51 30.29 -6.45
C ARG A 351 4.71 29.04 -6.74
N ALA A 352 3.74 28.72 -5.88
CA ALA A 352 2.81 27.63 -6.09
C ALA A 352 1.67 28.00 -7.05
N LYS A 353 0.96 26.99 -7.55
CA LYS A 353 -0.17 27.12 -8.48
C LYS A 353 -1.26 28.10 -8.00
N ASN A 354 -1.54 28.18 -6.70
CA ASN A 354 -2.51 29.13 -6.14
C ASN A 354 -1.98 30.58 -6.01
N GLY A 355 -0.76 30.84 -6.47
CA GLY A 355 -0.12 32.14 -6.42
C GLY A 355 0.67 32.45 -5.14
N LYS A 356 0.50 31.65 -4.07
CA LYS A 356 1.29 31.82 -2.83
C LYS A 356 2.76 31.61 -3.10
N THR A 357 3.59 32.42 -2.45
CA THR A 357 5.05 32.27 -2.46
C THR A 357 5.51 31.45 -1.27
N ILE A 358 6.53 30.62 -1.49
CA ILE A 358 7.08 29.70 -0.49
C ILE A 358 8.59 29.92 -0.40
N GLN A 359 9.08 30.27 0.77
CA GLN A 359 10.50 30.26 1.10
C GLN A 359 10.94 28.82 1.39
N VAL A 360 11.90 28.33 0.64
CA VAL A 360 12.46 26.97 0.78
C VAL A 360 13.67 27.03 1.70
N ASP A 361 13.48 26.86 3.00
CA ASP A 361 14.58 26.86 3.95
C ASP A 361 15.28 25.51 4.07
N ASN A 362 14.57 24.44 3.73
CA ASN A 362 15.12 23.09 3.71
C ASN A 362 14.70 22.36 2.43
N THR A 363 15.65 22.02 1.58
CA THR A 363 15.38 21.32 0.32
C THR A 363 15.03 19.84 0.52
N ASP A 364 15.25 19.26 1.71
CA ASP A 364 14.79 17.93 2.13
C ASP A 364 13.34 17.91 2.63
N ALA A 365 12.65 19.04 2.54
CA ALA A 365 11.20 19.17 2.75
C ALA A 365 10.50 19.42 1.40
N GLU A 366 10.85 18.66 0.41
CA GLU A 366 10.45 18.74 -1.01
C GLU A 366 9.07 18.13 -1.28
N GLY A 367 8.72 17.05 -0.57
CA GLY A 367 7.46 16.32 -0.78
C GLY A 367 6.24 17.21 -0.61
N ARG A 368 6.25 18.12 0.37
CA ARG A 368 5.16 19.09 0.54
C ARG A 368 5.11 20.15 -0.56
N LEU A 369 6.22 20.45 -1.23
CA LEU A 369 6.27 21.38 -2.35
C LEU A 369 5.58 20.80 -3.59
N ILE A 370 5.87 19.54 -3.94
CA ILE A 370 5.22 18.88 -5.06
C ILE A 370 3.72 18.64 -4.79
N LEU A 371 3.36 18.33 -3.54
CA LEU A 371 1.98 18.13 -3.11
C LEU A 371 1.18 19.44 -3.11
N ALA A 372 1.80 20.59 -2.81
CA ALA A 372 1.12 21.89 -2.81
C ALA A 372 0.42 22.15 -4.14
N ASP A 373 1.12 21.97 -5.26
CA ASP A 373 0.57 22.20 -6.58
C ASP A 373 -0.46 21.13 -6.99
N ALA A 374 -0.20 19.86 -6.65
CA ALA A 374 -1.13 18.78 -6.93
C ALA A 374 -2.44 18.92 -6.14
N LEU A 375 -2.39 19.35 -4.88
CA LEU A 375 -3.56 19.64 -4.06
C LEU A 375 -4.36 20.84 -4.62
N CYS A 376 -3.68 21.90 -5.07
CA CYS A 376 -4.36 22.99 -5.77
C CYS A 376 -5.07 22.50 -7.03
N TYR A 377 -4.42 21.64 -7.82
CA TYR A 377 -4.99 21.10 -9.05
C TYR A 377 -6.21 20.19 -8.78
N ALA A 378 -6.23 19.47 -7.66
CA ALA A 378 -7.34 18.62 -7.26
C ALA A 378 -8.70 19.33 -7.20
N HIS A 379 -8.72 20.66 -6.92
CA HIS A 379 -9.94 21.44 -6.86
C HIS A 379 -10.67 21.57 -8.21
N ASN A 380 -9.96 21.40 -9.34
CA ASN A 380 -10.55 21.45 -10.67
C ASN A 380 -11.62 20.37 -10.90
N PHE A 381 -11.60 19.31 -10.12
CA PHE A 381 -12.52 18.17 -10.24
C PHE A 381 -13.76 18.29 -9.34
N ASN A 382 -13.91 19.36 -8.58
CA ASN A 382 -15.00 19.55 -7.61
C ASN A 382 -15.20 18.31 -6.72
N PRO A 383 -14.17 17.88 -5.97
CA PRO A 383 -14.15 16.59 -5.28
C PRO A 383 -15.13 16.50 -4.12
N LYS A 384 -15.75 15.31 -3.93
CA LYS A 384 -16.48 14.95 -2.71
C LYS A 384 -15.54 14.94 -1.50
N ALA A 385 -14.36 14.39 -1.67
CA ALA A 385 -13.28 14.38 -0.67
C ALA A 385 -11.91 14.31 -1.35
N VAL A 386 -10.89 14.85 -0.69
CA VAL A 386 -9.49 14.72 -1.11
C VAL A 386 -8.71 13.98 -0.03
N VAL A 387 -8.06 12.89 -0.37
CA VAL A 387 -7.15 12.16 0.50
C VAL A 387 -5.77 12.12 -0.13
N ASN A 388 -4.77 12.65 0.56
CA ASN A 388 -3.40 12.55 0.08
C ASN A 388 -2.53 11.68 0.99
N ALA A 389 -1.68 10.87 0.39
CA ALA A 389 -0.72 10.01 1.08
C ALA A 389 0.72 10.40 0.72
N ALA A 390 1.60 10.42 1.71
CA ALA A 390 2.99 10.77 1.51
C ALA A 390 3.91 10.16 2.58
N THR A 391 5.06 9.66 2.16
CA THR A 391 6.23 9.41 3.00
C THR A 391 6.85 10.76 3.37
N LEU A 392 6.17 11.52 4.27
CA LEU A 392 6.42 12.95 4.33
C LEU A 392 7.45 13.35 5.37
N THR A 393 7.36 12.78 6.57
CA THR A 393 8.19 13.29 7.67
C THR A 393 8.85 12.20 8.50
N GLY A 394 10.15 12.33 8.73
CA GLY A 394 10.83 11.54 9.77
C GLY A 394 10.25 11.79 11.17
N ALA A 395 9.62 12.94 11.38
CA ALA A 395 8.91 13.25 12.64
C ALA A 395 7.73 12.31 12.89
N MET A 396 7.03 11.85 11.86
CA MET A 396 5.96 10.86 11.98
C MET A 396 6.51 9.48 12.32
N ASP A 397 7.62 9.07 11.69
CA ASP A 397 8.30 7.82 12.06
C ASP A 397 8.73 7.82 13.53
N VAL A 398 9.27 8.95 14.03
CA VAL A 398 9.63 9.09 15.45
C VAL A 398 8.40 9.08 16.37
N ALA A 399 7.26 9.65 15.93
CA ALA A 399 6.06 9.79 16.78
C ALA A 399 5.28 8.49 16.91
N LEU A 400 5.02 7.78 15.80
CA LEU A 400 4.16 6.59 15.76
C LEU A 400 4.92 5.31 15.38
N GLY A 401 6.14 5.43 14.88
CA GLY A 401 6.89 4.30 14.34
C GLY A 401 6.11 3.64 13.20
N SER A 402 6.26 2.34 13.06
CA SER A 402 5.58 1.53 12.05
C SER A 402 4.20 1.01 12.50
N ALA A 403 3.75 1.40 13.69
CA ALA A 403 2.49 0.90 14.26
C ALA A 403 1.25 1.43 13.54
N ALA A 404 1.25 2.70 13.14
CA ALA A 404 0.08 3.35 12.55
C ALA A 404 0.46 4.47 11.57
N THR A 405 -0.39 4.70 10.58
CA THR A 405 -0.34 5.88 9.70
C THR A 405 -0.87 7.10 10.44
N GLY A 406 -0.14 8.23 10.41
CA GLY A 406 -0.62 9.49 10.95
C GLY A 406 -1.63 10.16 10.02
N VAL A 407 -2.81 10.50 10.52
CA VAL A 407 -3.88 11.14 9.75
C VAL A 407 -4.16 12.54 10.27
N PHE A 408 -4.01 13.53 9.41
CA PHE A 408 -4.40 14.93 9.66
C PHE A 408 -5.62 15.24 8.80
N THR A 409 -6.69 15.72 9.40
CA THR A 409 -7.93 16.00 8.65
C THR A 409 -8.70 17.18 9.24
N ASN A 410 -9.43 17.88 8.37
CA ASN A 410 -10.39 18.92 8.72
C ASN A 410 -11.83 18.40 8.83
N SER A 411 -12.04 17.07 8.72
CA SER A 411 -13.36 16.45 8.64
C SER A 411 -13.48 15.25 9.56
N ASP A 412 -14.42 15.29 10.51
CA ASP A 412 -14.71 14.16 11.40
C ASP A 412 -15.35 13.00 10.61
N TRP A 413 -16.20 13.31 9.63
CA TRP A 413 -16.78 12.32 8.73
C TRP A 413 -15.69 11.51 8.01
N LEU A 414 -14.70 12.18 7.41
CA LEU A 414 -13.61 11.52 6.69
C LEU A 414 -12.71 10.70 7.65
N TRP A 415 -12.49 11.21 8.87
CA TRP A 415 -11.77 10.48 9.90
C TRP A 415 -12.44 9.16 10.25
N GLU A 416 -13.75 9.16 10.52
CA GLU A 416 -14.46 7.94 10.93
C GLU A 416 -14.44 6.88 9.81
N HIS A 417 -14.63 7.26 8.55
CA HIS A 417 -14.54 6.33 7.43
C HIS A 417 -13.16 5.69 7.26
N LEU A 418 -12.10 6.50 7.39
CA LEU A 418 -10.71 5.99 7.35
C LEU A 418 -10.43 5.06 8.54
N ARG A 419 -10.92 5.42 9.73
CA ARG A 419 -10.76 4.61 10.95
C ARG A 419 -11.47 3.26 10.82
N GLU A 420 -12.71 3.26 10.37
CA GLU A 420 -13.48 2.02 10.17
C GLU A 420 -12.82 1.11 9.12
N ALA A 421 -12.39 1.66 7.99
CA ALA A 421 -11.64 0.92 6.99
C ALA A 421 -10.35 0.31 7.56
N SER A 422 -9.64 1.05 8.42
CA SER A 422 -8.40 0.58 9.04
C SER A 422 -8.61 -0.57 10.02
N ILE A 423 -9.74 -0.61 10.73
CA ILE A 423 -10.10 -1.72 11.63
C ILE A 423 -10.27 -3.03 10.86
N VAL A 424 -10.93 -2.97 9.72
CA VAL A 424 -11.18 -4.14 8.86
C VAL A 424 -9.88 -4.66 8.24
N THR A 425 -9.02 -3.76 7.78
CA THR A 425 -7.78 -4.13 7.05
C THR A 425 -6.59 -4.41 7.96
N GLY A 426 -6.65 -4.00 9.23
CA GLY A 426 -5.53 -4.09 10.17
C GLY A 426 -4.41 -3.07 9.94
N ASP A 427 -4.52 -2.24 8.89
CA ASP A 427 -3.57 -1.13 8.64
C ASP A 427 -4.00 0.09 9.45
N ARG A 428 -3.59 0.13 10.70
CA ARG A 428 -4.00 1.12 11.69
C ARG A 428 -3.73 2.55 11.24
N VAL A 429 -4.66 3.44 11.58
CA VAL A 429 -4.52 4.90 11.43
C VAL A 429 -4.64 5.57 12.80
N TRP A 430 -4.01 6.73 12.96
CA TRP A 430 -4.11 7.52 14.18
C TRP A 430 -4.28 8.99 13.86
N ARG A 431 -5.33 9.64 14.44
CA ARG A 431 -5.61 11.05 14.18
C ARG A 431 -4.62 11.94 14.92
N MET A 432 -4.00 12.85 14.17
CA MET A 432 -3.02 13.83 14.64
C MET A 432 -3.64 15.24 14.69
N PRO A 433 -3.14 16.14 15.55
CA PRO A 433 -3.71 17.48 15.70
C PRO A 433 -3.34 18.40 14.52
N LEU A 434 -4.34 19.20 14.09
CA LEU A 434 -4.21 20.22 13.04
C LEU A 434 -4.58 21.61 13.60
N PHE A 435 -3.80 22.09 14.61
CA PHE A 435 -4.07 23.34 15.32
C PHE A 435 -3.44 24.56 14.65
N GLN A 436 -4.03 25.73 14.84
CA GLN A 436 -3.50 27.01 14.38
C GLN A 436 -2.07 27.31 14.90
N HIS A 437 -1.69 26.73 16.03
CA HIS A 437 -0.34 26.79 16.56
C HIS A 437 0.73 26.34 15.54
N TYR A 438 0.43 25.30 14.78
CA TYR A 438 1.34 24.79 13.75
C TYR A 438 1.32 25.65 12.49
N THR A 439 0.14 26.16 12.10
CA THR A 439 0.00 27.06 10.94
C THR A 439 0.83 28.34 11.13
N ARG A 440 0.79 28.96 12.31
CA ARG A 440 1.59 30.15 12.60
C ARG A 440 3.08 29.96 12.40
N GLN A 441 3.61 28.75 12.61
CA GLN A 441 5.04 28.48 12.44
C GLN A 441 5.48 28.49 10.98
N ILE A 442 4.57 28.28 10.04
CA ILE A 442 4.90 28.23 8.60
C ILE A 442 4.45 29.50 7.84
N THR A 443 3.65 30.36 8.46
CA THR A 443 3.19 31.62 7.88
C THR A 443 4.03 32.84 8.26
N GLU A 444 5.02 32.68 9.13
CA GLU A 444 5.92 33.75 9.57
C GLU A 444 7.22 33.78 8.74
N SER A 445 7.13 33.78 7.40
CA SER A 445 8.31 33.98 6.53
C SER A 445 8.67 35.45 6.41
N GLN A 446 9.97 35.74 6.26
CA GLN A 446 10.47 37.09 5.99
C GLN A 446 10.45 37.45 4.50
N LEU A 447 10.48 36.45 3.61
CA LEU A 447 10.65 36.65 2.16
C LEU A 447 9.43 36.23 1.34
N ALA A 448 8.52 35.46 1.93
CA ALA A 448 7.41 34.83 1.21
C ALA A 448 6.14 34.75 2.08
N ASP A 449 5.04 34.28 1.51
CA ASP A 449 3.80 34.04 2.26
C ASP A 449 3.94 32.86 3.23
N LEU A 450 4.76 31.87 2.87
CA LEU A 450 4.96 30.64 3.63
C LEU A 450 6.44 30.24 3.69
N ASN A 451 6.82 29.51 4.77
CA ASN A 451 8.04 28.71 4.83
C ASN A 451 7.70 27.24 4.58
N ASN A 452 8.60 26.49 3.90
CA ASN A 452 8.39 25.06 3.70
C ASN A 452 8.66 24.22 4.94
N ILE A 453 9.27 24.76 5.99
CA ILE A 453 9.45 24.12 7.29
C ILE A 453 8.93 25.01 8.42
N GLY A 454 8.62 24.41 9.57
CA GLY A 454 8.25 25.15 10.77
C GLY A 454 9.45 25.85 11.43
N LYS A 455 9.17 26.90 12.17
CA LYS A 455 10.16 27.70 12.92
C LYS A 455 10.98 26.86 13.94
N TYR A 456 10.34 25.82 14.49
CA TYR A 456 10.96 24.93 15.46
C TYR A 456 11.08 23.51 14.90
N ARG A 457 12.09 22.77 15.35
CA ARG A 457 12.27 21.36 14.98
C ARG A 457 11.14 20.46 15.49
N SER A 458 10.51 20.85 16.62
CA SER A 458 9.42 20.08 17.25
C SER A 458 8.13 20.14 16.43
N GLY A 459 7.34 19.05 16.47
CA GLY A 459 6.06 19.00 15.80
C GLY A 459 6.14 18.98 14.26
N GLY A 460 7.22 18.47 13.70
CA GLY A 460 7.50 18.50 12.26
C GLY A 460 6.41 17.88 11.39
N ALA A 461 5.76 16.81 11.83
CA ALA A 461 4.64 16.21 11.11
C ALA A 461 3.40 17.14 11.10
N CYS A 462 3.12 17.81 12.23
CA CYS A 462 2.00 18.74 12.33
C CYS A 462 2.22 20.03 11.52
N THR A 463 3.45 20.56 11.48
CA THR A 463 3.79 21.73 10.66
C THR A 463 3.76 21.39 9.17
N ALA A 464 4.16 20.17 8.79
CA ALA A 464 4.04 19.69 7.41
C ALA A 464 2.57 19.59 6.96
N ALA A 465 1.71 19.01 7.78
CA ALA A 465 0.29 18.94 7.51
C ALA A 465 -0.37 20.34 7.46
N ALA A 466 0.04 21.25 8.37
CA ALA A 466 -0.42 22.64 8.36
C ALA A 466 -0.01 23.35 7.06
N PHE A 467 1.20 23.10 6.55
CA PHE A 467 1.64 23.61 5.26
C PHE A 467 0.75 23.10 4.11
N LEU A 468 0.47 21.79 4.04
CA LEU A 468 -0.39 21.22 3.00
C LEU A 468 -1.81 21.81 3.04
N ARG A 469 -2.34 22.08 4.24
CA ARG A 469 -3.66 22.69 4.42
C ARG A 469 -3.80 24.06 3.73
N GLU A 470 -2.72 24.82 3.60
CA GLU A 470 -2.72 26.12 2.92
C GLU A 470 -3.07 26.04 1.40
N PHE A 471 -3.06 24.83 0.86
CA PHE A 471 -3.34 24.53 -0.54
C PHE A 471 -4.66 23.76 -0.75
N VAL A 472 -5.45 23.61 0.32
CA VAL A 472 -6.71 22.85 0.29
C VAL A 472 -7.83 23.69 0.89
N THR A 473 -8.92 23.86 0.12
CA THR A 473 -10.13 24.58 0.55
C THR A 473 -11.38 23.70 0.63
N VAL A 474 -11.27 22.42 0.25
CA VAL A 474 -12.40 21.48 0.31
C VAL A 474 -12.81 21.16 1.74
N PRO A 475 -14.12 20.88 2.01
CA PRO A 475 -14.62 20.59 3.34
C PRO A 475 -14.14 19.25 3.89
N HIS A 476 -13.79 18.30 3.01
CA HIS A 476 -13.37 16.96 3.40
C HIS A 476 -11.98 16.67 2.82
N TRP A 477 -10.96 16.90 3.63
CA TRP A 477 -9.57 16.62 3.29
C TRP A 477 -8.89 15.81 4.40
N ALA A 478 -8.08 14.84 3.99
CA ALA A 478 -7.17 14.12 4.87
C ALA A 478 -5.78 13.99 4.25
N HIS A 479 -4.76 14.23 5.07
CA HIS A 479 -3.37 13.90 4.79
C HIS A 479 -2.96 12.69 5.61
N LEU A 480 -2.45 11.66 4.93
CA LEU A 480 -1.89 10.44 5.50
C LEU A 480 -0.37 10.52 5.43
N ASP A 481 0.29 10.75 6.57
CA ASP A 481 1.75 10.64 6.66
C ASP A 481 2.13 9.18 6.91
N ILE A 482 2.68 8.55 5.88
CA ILE A 482 3.00 7.13 5.83
C ILE A 482 4.50 6.85 6.02
N ALA A 483 5.28 7.84 6.42
CA ALA A 483 6.73 7.69 6.59
C ALA A 483 7.09 6.56 7.56
N GLY A 484 6.40 6.45 8.69
CA GLY A 484 6.65 5.40 9.69
C GLY A 484 6.26 4.00 9.23
N VAL A 485 5.22 3.88 8.39
CA VAL A 485 4.71 2.58 7.89
C VAL A 485 5.26 2.20 6.51
N MET A 486 6.21 2.96 5.98
CA MET A 486 6.82 2.76 4.66
C MET A 486 7.45 1.37 4.51
N SER A 487 8.12 0.89 5.55
CA SER A 487 8.78 -0.41 5.56
C SER A 487 8.29 -1.27 6.72
N ASN A 488 8.23 -2.59 6.50
CA ASN A 488 7.97 -3.59 7.54
C ASN A 488 9.29 -4.17 8.03
N LYS A 489 9.53 -4.13 9.33
CA LYS A 489 10.65 -4.81 10.00
C LYS A 489 10.17 -6.17 10.53
N ASP A 490 9.16 -6.17 11.40
CA ASP A 490 8.55 -7.34 12.02
C ASP A 490 7.13 -7.09 12.58
N GLU A 491 6.62 -5.87 12.44
CA GLU A 491 5.35 -5.44 13.06
C GLU A 491 4.13 -6.12 12.46
N VAL A 492 4.16 -6.36 11.15
CA VAL A 492 3.05 -7.01 10.43
C VAL A 492 3.44 -8.43 10.05
N PRO A 493 2.92 -9.46 10.75
CA PRO A 493 3.39 -10.84 10.63
C PRO A 493 3.21 -11.45 9.24
N TYR A 494 2.22 -11.00 8.48
CA TYR A 494 1.95 -11.47 7.12
C TYR A 494 2.71 -10.70 6.03
N LEU A 495 3.52 -9.68 6.39
CA LEU A 495 4.47 -9.06 5.47
C LEU A 495 5.88 -9.56 5.74
N ARG A 496 6.69 -9.74 4.70
CA ARG A 496 8.13 -9.93 4.84
C ARG A 496 8.81 -8.60 5.13
N LYS A 497 10.06 -8.63 5.63
CA LYS A 497 10.90 -7.43 5.75
C LYS A 497 11.04 -6.76 4.38
N GLY A 498 11.01 -5.43 4.36
CA GLY A 498 11.08 -4.61 3.17
C GLY A 498 9.92 -3.63 3.06
N MET A 499 9.67 -3.10 1.89
CA MET A 499 8.64 -2.10 1.68
C MET A 499 7.25 -2.69 1.90
N ALA A 500 6.40 -1.95 2.63
CA ALA A 500 5.14 -2.46 3.17
C ALA A 500 3.94 -2.24 2.24
N GLY A 501 3.94 -1.19 1.43
CA GLY A 501 2.79 -0.81 0.60
C GLY A 501 1.56 -0.39 1.42
N ARG A 502 1.75 0.02 2.67
CA ARG A 502 0.69 0.51 3.56
C ARG A 502 0.43 2.00 3.31
N PRO A 503 -0.81 2.47 3.40
CA PRO A 503 -2.06 1.77 3.71
C PRO A 503 -2.94 1.47 2.47
N THR A 504 -2.40 0.87 1.42
CA THR A 504 -3.15 0.61 0.17
C THR A 504 -4.50 -0.07 0.42
N ARG A 505 -4.55 -1.15 1.22
CA ARG A 505 -5.80 -1.87 1.51
C ARG A 505 -6.82 -1.00 2.26
N THR A 506 -6.36 -0.16 3.17
CA THR A 506 -7.24 0.79 3.88
C THR A 506 -7.84 1.82 2.92
N LEU A 507 -7.09 2.33 1.94
CA LEU A 507 -7.62 3.23 0.92
C LEU A 507 -8.65 2.52 0.02
N VAL A 508 -8.43 1.25 -0.31
CA VAL A 508 -9.40 0.43 -1.06
C VAL A 508 -10.67 0.24 -0.25
N GLU A 509 -10.57 -0.19 1.01
CA GLU A 509 -11.74 -0.41 1.88
C GLU A 509 -12.50 0.88 2.15
N PHE A 510 -11.80 2.01 2.30
CA PHE A 510 -12.41 3.33 2.37
C PHE A 510 -13.23 3.64 1.10
N ALA A 511 -12.69 3.39 -0.09
CA ALA A 511 -13.42 3.58 -1.34
C ALA A 511 -14.64 2.65 -1.44
N VAL A 512 -14.53 1.40 -0.97
CA VAL A 512 -15.64 0.46 -0.90
C VAL A 512 -16.75 0.96 0.02
N SER A 513 -16.41 1.46 1.21
CA SER A 513 -17.42 1.98 2.15
C SER A 513 -18.20 3.16 1.56
N LEU A 514 -17.50 4.08 0.87
CA LEU A 514 -18.14 5.20 0.18
C LEU A 514 -19.04 4.77 -0.97
N SER A 515 -18.66 3.75 -1.72
CA SER A 515 -19.47 3.23 -2.82
C SER A 515 -20.80 2.62 -2.34
N GLN A 516 -20.82 2.04 -1.15
CA GLN A 516 -22.01 1.48 -0.53
C GLN A 516 -22.98 2.54 0.03
N GLU A 517 -22.45 3.68 0.48
CA GLU A 517 -23.26 4.82 0.92
C GLU A 517 -24.01 5.45 -0.26
N THR A 518 -23.30 5.65 -1.38
CA THR A 518 -23.91 6.23 -2.59
C THR A 518 -25.05 5.36 -3.15
N GLN A 519 -25.00 4.04 -2.98
CA GLN A 519 -26.09 3.15 -3.40
C GLN A 519 -27.33 3.17 -2.48
N LYS A 520 -27.17 3.65 -1.23
CA LYS A 520 -28.27 3.74 -0.25
C LYS A 520 -28.98 5.11 -0.25
N SER A 521 -28.35 6.12 -0.82
CA SER A 521 -28.91 7.49 -1.00
C SER A 521 -29.62 7.65 -2.34
#